data_0badf126478d036bcb921d9b957799ab
#
_entry.id   0badf126478d036bcb921d9b957799ab
#
_cell.length_a   1.000
_cell.length_b   1.000
_cell.length_c   1.000
_cell.angle_alpha   90.00
_cell.angle_beta   90.00
_cell.angle_gamma   90.00
#
_symmetry.space_group_name_H-M   'P 1'
#
loop_
_entity.id
_entity.type
_entity.pdbx_description
1 polymer ?
#
loop_
_entity_poly.entity_id
_entity_poly.type
_entity_poly.pdbx_seq_one_letter_code
_entity_poly.pdbx_strand_id
1 'polypeptide(L)'
;MILPSALANSFFRATTRLAAVGLLSFAVACSGSDAGHWVGDYVTDNDFEAVRVWLPDASSLTRDHAHSGQFATYVGPEREYSLTFDLPLRDASVHTLKGVAVEAWVYLPTPQAAASLEVQVPLAGPDSRMGFAGSIKLTDQVKETAKWTRVRQEFAFPAGLTGDAHLRIFLWRNSSQATAYLDDLRVKALE
;
A
#
# COMPACT_ATOMS: atom_id res chain seq x y z
N MET A 1 81.56 -40.98 -2.55
CA MET A 1 81.99 -42.38 -2.87
C MET A 1 80.70 -43.22 -2.96
N ILE A 2 80.40 -43.69 -4.15
CA ILE A 2 79.57 -44.85 -4.51
C ILE A 2 78.04 -44.70 -4.34
N LEU A 3 77.35 -44.58 -5.48
CA LEU A 3 76.05 -45.16 -5.87
C LEU A 3 76.05 -46.72 -5.69
N PRO A 4 74.90 -47.47 -5.79
CA PRO A 4 73.88 -47.36 -6.85
C PRO A 4 72.41 -47.73 -6.45
N SER A 5 71.53 -47.36 -7.39
CA SER A 5 70.47 -48.12 -8.07
C SER A 5 69.45 -48.95 -7.26
N ALA A 6 68.20 -48.76 -7.52
CA ALA A 6 67.26 -49.73 -8.10
C ALA A 6 65.93 -49.18 -8.44
N LEU A 7 65.52 -49.39 -9.66
CA LEU A 7 64.21 -49.26 -10.26
C LEU A 7 63.16 -50.19 -9.60
N ALA A 8 61.96 -49.72 -9.35
CA ALA A 8 60.77 -50.56 -9.29
C ALA A 8 59.54 -49.78 -9.82
N ASN A 9 59.08 -50.22 -10.99
CA ASN A 9 57.81 -49.90 -11.59
C ASN A 9 56.66 -50.29 -10.68
N SER A 10 55.74 -49.41 -10.44
CA SER A 10 54.45 -49.76 -9.84
C SER A 10 53.32 -49.05 -10.60
N PHE A 11 52.51 -49.83 -11.26
CA PHE A 11 51.34 -49.47 -12.01
C PHE A 11 50.30 -48.79 -11.08
N PHE A 12 50.02 -47.55 -11.31
CA PHE A 12 48.89 -46.87 -10.67
C PHE A 12 47.65 -47.06 -11.54
N ARG A 13 46.71 -47.85 -11.05
CA ARG A 13 45.35 -47.93 -11.57
C ARG A 13 44.62 -46.62 -11.23
N ALA A 14 44.21 -45.88 -12.24
CA ALA A 14 43.32 -44.72 -12.11
C ALA A 14 41.89 -45.20 -11.78
N THR A 15 41.46 -44.99 -10.57
CA THR A 15 40.04 -45.13 -10.21
C THR A 15 39.37 -43.80 -10.40
N THR A 16 38.59 -43.69 -11.45
CA THR A 16 37.71 -42.53 -11.72
C THR A 16 36.61 -42.52 -10.69
N ARG A 17 36.66 -41.55 -9.75
CA ARG A 17 35.53 -41.25 -8.86
C ARG A 17 34.64 -40.23 -9.57
N LEU A 18 33.46 -40.67 -10.00
CA LEU A 18 32.38 -39.78 -10.38
C LEU A 18 31.95 -38.97 -9.12
N ALA A 19 32.20 -37.67 -9.12
CA ALA A 19 31.61 -36.76 -8.18
C ALA A 19 30.19 -36.43 -8.67
N ALA A 20 29.19 -36.98 -8.00
CA ALA A 20 27.79 -36.57 -8.18
C ALA A 20 27.61 -35.16 -7.60
N VAL A 21 27.51 -34.16 -8.48
CA VAL A 21 27.11 -32.80 -8.12
C VAL A 21 25.61 -32.83 -7.86
N GLY A 22 25.23 -32.89 -6.58
CA GLY A 22 23.86 -32.71 -6.17
C GLY A 22 23.45 -31.26 -6.33
N LEU A 23 22.59 -30.93 -7.30
CA LEU A 23 21.88 -29.67 -7.37
C LEU A 23 20.92 -29.59 -6.16
N LEU A 24 21.30 -28.84 -5.13
CA LEU A 24 20.35 -28.37 -4.11
C LEU A 24 19.45 -27.30 -4.76
N SER A 25 18.27 -27.70 -5.19
CA SER A 25 17.20 -26.76 -5.53
C SER A 25 16.70 -26.12 -4.23
N PHE A 26 17.11 -24.88 -3.95
CA PHE A 26 16.47 -24.06 -2.93
C PHE A 26 15.09 -23.66 -3.45
N ALA A 27 14.06 -24.38 -3.02
CA ALA A 27 12.71 -23.90 -3.12
C ALA A 27 12.56 -22.74 -2.13
N VAL A 28 12.64 -21.51 -2.63
CA VAL A 28 12.20 -20.31 -1.89
C VAL A 28 10.68 -20.43 -1.77
N ALA A 29 10.22 -20.98 -0.67
CA ALA A 29 8.82 -20.90 -0.29
C ALA A 29 8.55 -19.44 0.12
N CYS A 30 8.10 -18.61 -0.81
CA CYS A 30 7.41 -17.37 -0.49
C CYS A 30 6.09 -17.72 0.21
N SER A 31 6.16 -17.94 1.52
CA SER A 31 4.97 -17.92 2.35
C SER A 31 4.58 -16.46 2.63
N GLY A 32 4.17 -15.74 1.58
CA GLY A 32 3.39 -14.55 1.71
C GLY A 32 2.01 -14.97 2.19
N SER A 33 1.63 -14.62 3.40
CA SER A 33 0.24 -14.66 3.82
C SER A 33 -0.51 -13.62 2.99
N ASP A 34 -0.97 -14.02 1.81
CA ASP A 34 -1.92 -13.25 1.00
C ASP A 34 -3.27 -13.18 1.74
N ALA A 35 -3.35 -12.31 2.71
CA ALA A 35 -4.63 -11.89 3.22
C ALA A 35 -5.32 -11.05 2.14
N GLY A 36 -6.00 -11.74 1.21
CA GLY A 36 -6.99 -11.16 0.31
C GLY A 36 -6.48 -10.06 -0.61
N HIS A 37 -5.72 -10.45 -1.62
CA HIS A 37 -5.55 -9.58 -2.79
C HIS A 37 -6.89 -9.44 -3.50
N TRP A 38 -7.41 -8.23 -3.59
CA TRP A 38 -8.64 -7.99 -4.35
C TRP A 38 -8.37 -8.21 -5.82
N VAL A 39 -9.11 -9.13 -6.43
CA VAL A 39 -9.14 -9.33 -7.87
C VAL A 39 -10.34 -8.55 -8.42
N GLY A 40 -10.11 -7.58 -9.30
CA GLY A 40 -11.16 -6.80 -9.93
C GLY A 40 -10.74 -5.35 -10.22
N ASP A 41 -11.65 -4.58 -10.80
CA ASP A 41 -11.38 -3.23 -11.26
C ASP A 41 -11.17 -2.27 -10.08
N TYR A 42 -9.98 -1.69 -10.02
CA TYR A 42 -9.68 -0.63 -9.06
C TYR A 42 -10.18 0.71 -9.59
N VAL A 43 -10.84 1.47 -8.72
CA VAL A 43 -11.09 2.90 -8.95
C VAL A 43 -9.78 3.66 -8.90
N THR A 44 -8.89 3.29 -7.98
CA THR A 44 -7.50 3.76 -7.93
C THR A 44 -6.61 2.76 -7.19
N ASP A 45 -5.35 2.69 -7.63
CA ASP A 45 -4.23 2.05 -6.92
C ASP A 45 -3.06 3.06 -7.00
N ASN A 46 -2.74 3.70 -5.88
CA ASN A 46 -1.84 4.85 -5.83
C ASN A 46 -0.79 4.68 -4.72
N ASP A 47 0.46 4.54 -5.16
CA ASP A 47 1.66 4.47 -4.33
C ASP A 47 2.33 5.85 -4.13
N PHE A 48 1.70 6.93 -4.56
CA PHE A 48 2.17 8.32 -4.50
C PHE A 48 3.47 8.64 -5.28
N GLU A 49 4.09 7.69 -5.94
CA GLU A 49 5.32 7.91 -6.69
C GLU A 49 5.10 8.78 -7.94
N ALA A 50 4.03 8.50 -8.70
CA ALA A 50 3.69 9.23 -9.91
C ALA A 50 3.03 10.58 -9.63
N VAL A 51 2.35 10.74 -8.52
CA VAL A 51 1.57 11.93 -8.18
C VAL A 51 2.41 13.20 -8.14
N ARG A 52 3.65 13.11 -7.67
CA ARG A 52 4.59 14.25 -7.60
C ARG A 52 4.82 14.96 -8.93
N VAL A 53 4.75 14.21 -10.03
CA VAL A 53 5.02 14.75 -11.37
C VAL A 53 3.81 15.50 -11.94
N TRP A 54 2.60 15.15 -11.49
CA TRP A 54 1.35 15.59 -12.09
C TRP A 54 0.62 16.67 -11.28
N LEU A 55 0.90 16.82 -9.99
CA LEU A 55 0.19 17.77 -9.14
C LEU A 55 0.96 19.06 -8.92
N PRO A 56 0.31 20.23 -9.10
CA PRO A 56 0.90 21.53 -8.80
C PRO A 56 1.24 21.71 -7.31
N ASP A 57 0.47 21.09 -6.42
CA ASP A 57 0.68 21.08 -4.97
C ASP A 57 0.92 19.66 -4.46
N ALA A 58 2.18 19.31 -4.31
CA ALA A 58 2.62 18.07 -3.69
C ALA A 58 3.04 18.27 -2.22
N SER A 59 2.54 19.33 -1.57
CA SER A 59 3.00 19.75 -0.24
C SER A 59 2.68 18.76 0.89
N SER A 60 1.77 17.80 0.66
CA SER A 60 1.51 16.70 1.61
C SER A 60 2.29 15.41 1.30
N LEU A 61 3.15 15.41 0.28
CA LEU A 61 4.06 14.30 0.05
C LEU A 61 5.32 14.46 0.90
N THR A 62 5.80 13.33 1.41
CA THR A 62 7.02 13.26 2.22
C THR A 62 7.86 12.05 1.85
N ARG A 63 9.13 12.11 2.22
CA ARG A 63 10.07 10.98 2.18
C ARG A 63 10.46 10.47 3.57
N ASP A 64 9.94 11.09 4.61
CA ASP A 64 10.31 10.73 6.00
C ASP A 64 9.93 9.28 6.32
N HIS A 65 8.76 8.87 5.85
CA HIS A 65 8.27 7.50 5.95
C HIS A 65 7.53 7.15 4.67
N ALA A 66 7.96 6.10 3.97
CA ALA A 66 7.26 5.47 2.85
C ALA A 66 7.11 3.98 3.15
N HIS A 67 5.97 3.39 2.80
CA HIS A 67 5.75 1.95 2.90
C HIS A 67 6.33 1.26 1.68
N SER A 68 6.05 1.80 0.50
CA SER A 68 6.67 1.41 -0.76
C SER A 68 7.33 2.61 -1.43
N GLY A 69 8.22 2.38 -2.40
CA GLY A 69 8.88 3.44 -3.14
C GLY A 69 9.64 4.46 -2.27
N GLN A 70 9.39 5.75 -2.49
CA GLN A 70 10.09 6.87 -1.85
C GLN A 70 9.15 7.89 -1.20
N PHE A 71 7.86 7.87 -1.53
CA PHE A 71 6.90 8.88 -1.12
C PHE A 71 5.70 8.27 -0.41
N ALA A 72 5.21 8.98 0.58
CA ALA A 72 3.92 8.77 1.22
C ALA A 72 3.23 10.12 1.37
N THR A 73 1.94 10.14 1.62
CA THR A 73 1.25 11.36 2.03
C THR A 73 1.09 11.43 3.53
N TYR A 74 0.96 12.64 4.08
CA TYR A 74 0.88 12.83 5.53
C TYR A 74 -0.06 13.95 5.94
N VAL A 75 -0.46 13.92 7.19
CA VAL A 75 -1.09 15.01 7.95
C VAL A 75 -0.36 15.21 9.27
N GLY A 76 -0.45 16.39 9.84
CA GLY A 76 0.24 16.72 11.09
C GLY A 76 -0.12 18.13 11.59
N PRO A 77 0.59 18.65 12.59
CA PRO A 77 0.30 19.97 13.17
C PRO A 77 0.20 21.10 12.15
N GLU A 78 1.08 21.07 11.14
CA GLU A 78 1.15 22.09 10.06
C GLU A 78 0.24 21.76 8.88
N ARG A 79 -0.43 20.59 8.88
CA ARG A 79 -1.20 20.09 7.75
C ARG A 79 -2.42 19.30 8.19
N GLU A 80 -3.58 19.89 7.98
CA GLU A 80 -4.85 19.29 8.41
C GLU A 80 -5.33 18.18 7.49
N TYR A 81 -5.13 18.32 6.17
CA TYR A 81 -5.58 17.38 5.14
C TYR A 81 -4.42 16.96 4.24
N SER A 82 -4.43 15.69 3.83
CA SER A 82 -3.52 15.17 2.82
C SER A 82 -3.95 15.58 1.40
N LEU A 83 -3.23 15.06 0.40
CA LEU A 83 -3.75 15.02 -0.97
C LEU A 83 -5.11 14.34 -0.97
N THR A 84 -6.05 14.93 -1.71
CA THR A 84 -7.40 14.37 -1.89
C THR A 84 -7.47 13.65 -3.23
N PHE A 85 -7.81 12.37 -3.21
CA PHE A 85 -8.35 11.70 -4.39
C PHE A 85 -9.75 12.25 -4.63
N ASP A 86 -10.02 12.76 -5.82
CA ASP A 86 -11.31 13.35 -6.19
C ASP A 86 -11.69 12.90 -7.60
N LEU A 87 -12.79 12.14 -7.73
CA LEU A 87 -13.24 11.58 -8.99
C LEU A 87 -14.77 11.58 -9.06
N PRO A 88 -15.40 12.02 -10.19
CA PRO A 88 -16.84 11.85 -10.41
C PRO A 88 -17.23 10.36 -10.35
N LEU A 89 -18.37 10.04 -9.74
CA LEU A 89 -18.82 8.65 -9.60
C LEU A 89 -18.99 7.94 -10.95
N ARG A 90 -19.40 8.66 -12.03
CA ARG A 90 -19.51 8.11 -13.37
C ARG A 90 -18.18 7.63 -13.96
N ASP A 91 -17.07 8.16 -13.45
CA ASP A 91 -15.71 7.81 -13.91
C ASP A 91 -15.06 6.73 -13.00
N ALA A 92 -15.71 6.44 -11.85
CA ALA A 92 -15.19 5.47 -10.87
C ALA A 92 -15.53 4.02 -11.20
N SER A 93 -16.61 3.77 -11.96
CA SER A 93 -17.02 2.44 -12.44
C SER A 93 -17.86 2.58 -13.72
N VAL A 94 -17.78 1.57 -14.58
CA VAL A 94 -18.67 1.43 -15.77
C VAL A 94 -20.08 0.99 -15.38
N HIS A 95 -20.28 0.54 -14.14
CA HIS A 95 -21.56 0.13 -13.57
C HIS A 95 -22.02 1.08 -12.48
N THR A 96 -23.27 0.92 -12.04
CA THR A 96 -23.77 1.72 -10.91
C THR A 96 -23.00 1.36 -9.64
N LEU A 97 -22.26 2.33 -9.12
CA LEU A 97 -21.46 2.19 -7.92
C LEU A 97 -22.37 2.12 -6.68
N LYS A 98 -22.37 1.00 -5.96
CA LYS A 98 -23.11 0.81 -4.71
C LYS A 98 -22.28 1.09 -3.47
N GLY A 99 -20.98 1.31 -3.64
CA GLY A 99 -20.05 1.58 -2.56
C GLY A 99 -18.62 1.47 -3.01
N VAL A 100 -17.70 1.57 -2.06
CA VAL A 100 -16.27 1.34 -2.28
C VAL A 100 -15.69 0.53 -1.14
N ALA A 101 -14.70 -0.31 -1.47
CA ALA A 101 -13.80 -0.89 -0.50
C ALA A 101 -12.49 -0.11 -0.55
N VAL A 102 -12.08 0.43 0.58
CA VAL A 102 -10.86 1.23 0.73
C VAL A 102 -9.84 0.45 1.53
N GLU A 103 -8.62 0.38 1.03
CA GLU A 103 -7.46 -0.20 1.69
C GLU A 103 -6.29 0.77 1.58
N ALA A 104 -5.49 0.90 2.64
CA ALA A 104 -4.27 1.68 2.62
C ALA A 104 -3.28 1.15 3.67
N TRP A 105 -2.01 1.48 3.48
CA TRP A 105 -1.02 1.35 4.53
C TRP A 105 -0.91 2.67 5.30
N VAL A 106 -0.90 2.57 6.62
CA VAL A 106 -0.81 3.73 7.52
C VAL A 106 0.29 3.54 8.55
N TYR A 107 0.94 4.65 8.91
CA TYR A 107 1.98 4.66 9.92
C TYR A 107 1.68 5.76 10.95
N LEU A 108 1.51 5.34 12.19
CA LEU A 108 1.32 6.22 13.35
C LEU A 108 2.59 6.18 14.19
N PRO A 109 3.42 7.24 14.20
CA PRO A 109 4.66 7.26 14.98
C PRO A 109 4.44 7.09 16.48
N THR A 110 3.32 7.61 16.98
CA THR A 110 2.99 7.63 18.41
C THR A 110 1.49 7.37 18.63
N PRO A 111 1.06 6.97 19.83
CA PRO A 111 -0.35 6.78 20.15
C PRO A 111 -1.21 8.06 20.03
N GLN A 112 -0.58 9.23 20.02
CA GLN A 112 -1.25 10.52 19.89
C GLN A 112 -1.61 10.89 18.44
N ALA A 113 -1.12 10.12 17.46
CA ALA A 113 -1.44 10.30 16.05
C ALA A 113 -2.86 9.76 15.75
N ALA A 114 -3.89 10.56 15.98
CA ALA A 114 -5.30 10.17 15.91
C ALA A 114 -5.98 10.65 14.60
N ALA A 115 -5.37 10.34 13.47
CA ALA A 115 -5.91 10.67 12.15
C ALA A 115 -7.04 9.72 11.72
N SER A 116 -7.80 10.15 10.72
CA SER A 116 -8.81 9.32 10.05
C SER A 116 -8.68 9.40 8.53
N LEU A 117 -8.93 8.28 7.84
CA LEU A 117 -9.06 8.23 6.39
C LEU A 117 -10.53 8.44 6.05
N GLU A 118 -10.82 9.57 5.43
CA GLU A 118 -12.17 10.01 5.12
C GLU A 118 -12.61 9.55 3.73
N VAL A 119 -13.86 9.11 3.63
CA VAL A 119 -14.54 8.78 2.38
C VAL A 119 -15.81 9.62 2.30
N GLN A 120 -15.87 10.54 1.35
CA GLN A 120 -16.96 11.48 1.21
C GLN A 120 -17.52 11.46 -0.20
N VAL A 121 -18.82 11.65 -0.34
CA VAL A 121 -19.50 11.85 -1.61
C VAL A 121 -20.37 13.11 -1.52
N PRO A 122 -19.78 14.30 -1.73
CA PRO A 122 -20.57 15.53 -1.90
C PRO A 122 -21.38 15.43 -3.19
N LEU A 123 -22.63 15.86 -3.11
CA LEU A 123 -23.50 15.98 -4.27
C LEU A 123 -23.09 17.17 -5.15
N ALA A 124 -23.26 17.03 -6.45
CA ALA A 124 -23.11 18.15 -7.37
C ALA A 124 -24.18 19.24 -7.09
N GLY A 125 -23.80 20.49 -7.28
CA GLY A 125 -24.71 21.62 -7.15
C GLY A 125 -24.26 22.69 -6.16
N PRO A 126 -24.96 23.82 -6.10
CA PRO A 126 -24.54 24.98 -5.33
C PRO A 126 -24.60 24.77 -3.81
N ASP A 127 -25.46 23.87 -3.35
CA ASP A 127 -25.65 23.61 -1.91
C ASP A 127 -24.60 22.70 -1.30
N SER A 128 -23.74 22.08 -2.12
CA SER A 128 -22.64 21.15 -1.71
C SER A 128 -23.06 20.17 -0.60
N ARG A 129 -24.30 19.67 -0.64
CA ARG A 129 -24.83 18.74 0.36
C ARG A 129 -24.03 17.44 0.33
N MET A 130 -23.78 16.89 1.50
CA MET A 130 -23.11 15.61 1.63
C MET A 130 -24.12 14.48 1.34
N GLY A 131 -23.85 13.71 0.26
CA GLY A 131 -24.63 12.53 -0.09
C GLY A 131 -24.21 11.31 0.73
N PHE A 132 -22.89 11.21 1.03
CA PHE A 132 -22.34 10.18 1.90
C PHE A 132 -21.09 10.70 2.62
N ALA A 133 -20.91 10.27 3.87
CA ALA A 133 -19.66 10.45 4.62
C ALA A 133 -19.40 9.22 5.49
N GLY A 134 -18.19 8.70 5.41
CA GLY A 134 -17.69 7.60 6.21
C GLY A 134 -16.22 7.80 6.52
N SER A 135 -15.70 7.11 7.54
CA SER A 135 -14.29 7.24 7.91
C SER A 135 -13.73 5.95 8.49
N ILE A 136 -12.43 5.74 8.27
CA ILE A 136 -11.61 4.77 8.98
C ILE A 136 -10.84 5.55 10.05
N LYS A 137 -11.24 5.44 11.31
CA LYS A 137 -10.45 5.95 12.42
C LYS A 137 -9.22 5.07 12.59
N LEU A 138 -8.04 5.61 12.31
CA LEU A 138 -6.82 4.81 12.27
C LEU A 138 -6.52 4.12 13.59
N THR A 139 -6.80 4.79 14.71
CA THR A 139 -6.62 4.23 16.06
C THR A 139 -7.49 3.00 16.36
N ASP A 140 -8.59 2.81 15.62
CA ASP A 140 -9.45 1.64 15.81
C ASP A 140 -8.81 0.37 15.21
N GLN A 141 -8.03 0.50 14.14
CA GLN A 141 -7.40 -0.61 13.44
C GLN A 141 -5.91 -0.75 13.74
N VAL A 142 -5.18 0.35 13.96
CA VAL A 142 -3.76 0.35 14.30
C VAL A 142 -3.58 0.09 15.79
N LYS A 143 -3.01 -1.06 16.14
CA LYS A 143 -2.77 -1.45 17.55
C LYS A 143 -1.33 -1.25 18.00
N GLU A 144 -0.40 -1.16 17.05
CA GLU A 144 1.03 -0.95 17.28
C GLU A 144 1.48 0.33 16.58
N THR A 145 2.15 1.22 17.29
CA THR A 145 2.74 2.44 16.74
C THR A 145 4.13 2.18 16.17
N ALA A 146 4.65 3.15 15.43
CA ALA A 146 5.95 3.08 14.78
C ALA A 146 6.11 1.88 13.83
N LYS A 147 5.00 1.44 13.22
CA LYS A 147 4.93 0.32 12.29
C LYS A 147 3.88 0.58 11.23
N TRP A 148 4.20 0.28 9.98
CA TRP A 148 3.22 0.26 8.90
C TRP A 148 2.16 -0.80 9.17
N THR A 149 0.90 -0.40 9.14
CA THR A 149 -0.26 -1.27 9.36
C THR A 149 -1.24 -1.09 8.22
N ARG A 150 -1.71 -2.19 7.66
CA ARG A 150 -2.75 -2.16 6.65
C ARG A 150 -4.10 -1.96 7.30
N VAL A 151 -4.85 -0.95 6.84
CA VAL A 151 -6.24 -0.68 7.24
C VAL A 151 -7.16 -0.94 6.07
N ARG A 152 -8.38 -1.40 6.36
CA ARG A 152 -9.37 -1.71 5.33
C ARG A 152 -10.78 -1.53 5.84
N GLN A 153 -11.67 -0.98 4.99
CA GLN A 153 -13.10 -0.88 5.26
C GLN A 153 -13.90 -0.80 3.96
N GLU A 154 -15.10 -1.38 4.00
CA GLU A 154 -16.10 -1.24 2.94
C GLU A 154 -17.13 -0.19 3.35
N PHE A 155 -17.54 0.63 2.38
CA PHE A 155 -18.51 1.68 2.54
C PHE A 155 -19.64 1.47 1.52
N ALA A 156 -20.84 1.17 1.99
CA ALA A 156 -22.02 1.09 1.16
C ALA A 156 -22.61 2.49 0.98
N PHE A 157 -22.90 2.88 -0.25
CA PHE A 157 -23.50 4.16 -0.55
C PHE A 157 -25.02 4.09 -0.49
N PRO A 158 -25.70 5.18 -0.06
CA PRO A 158 -27.15 5.25 -0.14
C PRO A 158 -27.60 5.27 -1.62
N ALA A 159 -28.82 4.81 -1.86
CA ALA A 159 -29.44 4.92 -3.16
C ALA A 159 -29.64 6.39 -3.55
N GLY A 160 -29.60 6.68 -4.86
CA GLY A 160 -29.89 8.02 -5.38
C GLY A 160 -28.68 8.93 -5.56
N LEU A 161 -27.45 8.47 -5.30
CA LEU A 161 -26.26 9.20 -5.74
C LEU A 161 -26.20 9.24 -7.26
N THR A 162 -25.96 10.42 -7.82
CA THR A 162 -25.88 10.64 -9.27
C THR A 162 -24.43 10.55 -9.74
N GLY A 163 -24.21 10.24 -11.02
CA GLY A 163 -22.86 10.06 -11.56
C GLY A 163 -21.97 11.31 -11.53
N ASP A 164 -22.55 12.49 -11.36
CA ASP A 164 -21.88 13.78 -11.23
C ASP A 164 -21.49 14.14 -9.77
N ALA A 165 -21.94 13.36 -8.79
CA ALA A 165 -21.39 13.42 -7.44
C ALA A 165 -19.92 12.96 -7.43
N HIS A 166 -19.12 13.47 -6.52
CA HIS A 166 -17.69 13.19 -6.47
C HIS A 166 -17.31 12.26 -5.33
N LEU A 167 -16.57 11.20 -5.61
CA LEU A 167 -15.90 10.41 -4.61
C LEU A 167 -14.63 11.12 -4.18
N ARG A 168 -14.53 11.48 -2.90
CA ARG A 168 -13.37 12.10 -2.28
C ARG A 168 -12.79 11.20 -1.20
N ILE A 169 -11.48 10.98 -1.25
CA ILE A 169 -10.77 10.18 -0.24
C ILE A 169 -9.51 10.94 0.15
N PHE A 170 -9.33 11.16 1.44
CA PHE A 170 -8.19 11.90 1.99
C PHE A 170 -7.94 11.54 3.45
N LEU A 171 -6.71 11.72 3.89
CA LEU A 171 -6.36 11.63 5.30
C LEU A 171 -6.66 12.97 5.98
N TRP A 172 -7.33 12.92 7.13
CA TRP A 172 -7.64 14.08 7.98
C TRP A 172 -6.96 13.91 9.34
N ARG A 173 -6.27 14.96 9.76
CA ARG A 173 -5.56 15.02 11.04
C ARG A 173 -6.46 14.79 12.27
N ASN A 174 -7.76 15.12 12.16
CA ASN A 174 -8.75 14.98 13.23
C ASN A 174 -8.30 15.64 14.55
N SER A 175 -7.79 16.88 14.46
CA SER A 175 -7.26 17.66 15.60
C SER A 175 -6.05 17.07 16.33
N SER A 176 -5.47 15.95 15.83
CA SER A 176 -4.24 15.38 16.37
C SER A 176 -3.07 16.36 16.29
N GLN A 177 -2.21 16.37 17.31
CA GLN A 177 -0.95 17.13 17.31
C GLN A 177 0.24 16.29 16.86
N ALA A 178 0.02 15.05 16.49
CA ALA A 178 1.06 14.16 15.98
C ALA A 178 0.82 13.83 14.50
N THR A 179 1.92 13.60 13.77
CA THR A 179 1.89 13.26 12.36
C THR A 179 1.37 11.84 12.14
N ALA A 180 0.59 11.65 11.08
CA ALA A 180 0.19 10.35 10.56
C ALA A 180 0.51 10.28 9.07
N TYR A 181 0.93 9.10 8.61
CA TYR A 181 1.32 8.86 7.22
C TYR A 181 0.41 7.82 6.58
N LEU A 182 0.21 7.95 5.27
CA LEU A 182 -0.58 7.03 4.46
C LEU A 182 0.15 6.75 3.15
N ASP A 183 0.14 5.48 2.74
CA ASP A 183 0.74 5.01 1.51
C ASP A 183 -0.08 3.88 0.88
N ASP A 184 0.21 3.53 -0.37
CA ASP A 184 -0.42 2.42 -1.11
C ASP A 184 -1.95 2.43 -1.00
N LEU A 185 -2.57 3.56 -1.33
CA LEU A 185 -4.03 3.71 -1.30
C LEU A 185 -4.66 2.93 -2.45
N ARG A 186 -5.53 1.99 -2.11
CA ARG A 186 -6.33 1.20 -3.05
C ARG A 186 -7.80 1.39 -2.80
N VAL A 187 -8.53 1.61 -3.87
CA VAL A 187 -9.99 1.75 -3.84
C VAL A 187 -10.59 0.83 -4.89
N LYS A 188 -11.51 -0.02 -4.46
CA LYS A 188 -12.24 -0.92 -5.34
C LYS A 188 -13.72 -0.55 -5.37
N ALA A 189 -14.33 -0.58 -6.56
CA ALA A 189 -15.76 -0.42 -6.72
C ALA A 189 -16.53 -1.61 -6.12
N LEU A 190 -17.64 -1.32 -5.44
CA LEU A 190 -18.67 -2.29 -5.04
C LEU A 190 -19.91 -2.06 -5.92
N GLU A 191 -20.30 -3.07 -6.69
CA GLU A 191 -21.36 -3.04 -7.69
C GLU A 191 -22.59 -3.88 -7.29
#